data_c79d2d9c217e4bf139fd2bda12948f92
#
_entry.id   c79d2d9c217e4bf139fd2bda12948f92
#
_cell.length_a   1.000
_cell.length_b   1.000
_cell.length_c   1.000
_cell.angle_alpha   90.00
_cell.angle_beta   90.00
_cell.angle_gamma   90.00
#
_symmetry.space_group_name_H-M   'P 1'
#
loop_
_entity.id
_entity.type
_entity.pdbx_description
1 polymer ?
#
loop_
_entity_poly.entity_id
_entity_poly.type
_entity_poly.pdbx_seq_one_letter_code
_entity_poly.pdbx_strand_id
1 'polypeptide(L)'
;MDSYNTGDIVIFCYRGWKGPWDIFSHIIEWCSPLPYSHCGIYLKDPNFSYVDLKGEYIWESVINDKPDAEDNKKKYGIKITPLQEYIDNYNGSISIRKILYDNKPFIIPEDKLSLVQKTVHNKPYDIDPADWMRELLKCKDPEPQKTDRFWCSAFVGFFLTKIGFLNSQTDWSILKPCAFAETDDLKKNKGYSLSDIVVLKK
;
A
#
# COMPACT_ATOMS: atom_id res chain seq x y z
N MET A 1 -10.14 12.99 -18.17
CA MET A 1 -9.50 12.63 -16.90
C MET A 1 -9.42 11.12 -16.84
N ASP A 2 -8.24 10.58 -16.67
CA ASP A 2 -8.10 9.14 -16.51
C ASP A 2 -8.76 8.70 -15.21
N SER A 3 -9.79 7.87 -15.29
CA SER A 3 -10.45 7.34 -14.11
C SER A 3 -9.58 6.26 -13.48
N TYR A 4 -9.32 6.38 -12.18
CA TYR A 4 -8.70 5.33 -11.37
C TYR A 4 -9.77 4.44 -10.77
N ASN A 5 -9.41 3.18 -10.51
CA ASN A 5 -10.31 2.17 -9.96
C ASN A 5 -9.85 1.74 -8.56
N THR A 6 -10.82 1.34 -7.74
CA THR A 6 -10.50 0.66 -6.48
C THR A 6 -9.53 -0.48 -6.73
N GLY A 7 -8.41 -0.46 -6.00
CA GLY A 7 -7.33 -1.43 -6.12
C GLY A 7 -6.05 -0.90 -6.77
N ASP A 8 -6.11 0.23 -7.48
CA ASP A 8 -4.91 0.85 -8.04
C ASP A 8 -3.91 1.22 -6.95
N ILE A 9 -2.62 1.21 -7.27
CA ILE A 9 -1.55 1.37 -6.28
C ILE A 9 -1.13 2.82 -6.20
N VAL A 10 -1.20 3.42 -5.00
CA VAL A 10 -0.67 4.76 -4.71
C VAL A 10 0.71 4.63 -4.10
N ILE A 11 1.65 5.45 -4.58
CA ILE A 11 3.06 5.43 -4.19
C ILE A 11 3.48 6.84 -3.82
N PHE A 12 4.18 6.96 -2.70
CA PHE A 12 4.61 8.23 -2.13
C PHE A 12 6.12 8.36 -2.14
N CYS A 13 6.59 9.55 -2.51
CA CYS A 13 7.98 9.95 -2.41
C CYS A 13 8.05 11.19 -1.52
N TYR A 14 8.55 11.03 -0.31
CA TYR A 14 8.65 12.11 0.67
C TYR A 14 9.82 13.06 0.33
N ARG A 15 9.63 14.35 0.57
CA ARG A 15 10.66 15.38 0.40
C ARG A 15 10.75 16.23 1.66
N GLY A 16 11.70 15.93 2.54
CA GLY A 16 11.94 16.76 3.71
C GLY A 16 12.30 15.97 4.97
N TRP A 17 12.68 16.70 6.02
CA TRP A 17 12.98 16.18 7.35
C TRP A 17 11.96 16.74 8.34
N LYS A 18 11.19 15.91 9.02
CA LYS A 18 10.19 16.35 10.01
C LYS A 18 10.41 15.83 11.43
N GLY A 19 11.52 15.13 11.71
CA GLY A 19 11.81 14.68 13.06
C GLY A 19 12.19 13.20 13.20
N PRO A 20 12.28 12.66 14.42
CA PRO A 20 12.83 11.34 14.67
C PRO A 20 12.03 10.18 14.05
N TRP A 21 10.74 10.36 13.75
CA TRP A 21 9.92 9.36 13.05
C TRP A 21 10.21 9.29 11.55
N ASP A 22 10.84 10.32 10.98
CA ASP A 22 11.30 10.35 9.59
C ASP A 22 12.54 9.46 9.39
N ILE A 23 13.23 9.08 10.47
CA ILE A 23 14.38 8.15 10.42
C ILE A 23 13.95 6.83 9.73
N PHE A 24 12.73 6.36 9.99
CA PHE A 24 12.22 5.14 9.38
C PHE A 24 11.94 5.33 7.88
N SER A 25 11.38 6.45 7.47
CA SER A 25 11.20 6.78 6.05
C SER A 25 12.54 6.88 5.33
N HIS A 26 13.55 7.51 5.95
CA HIS A 26 14.89 7.64 5.39
C HIS A 26 15.68 6.32 5.37
N ILE A 27 15.50 5.44 6.36
CA ILE A 27 16.12 4.11 6.33
C ILE A 27 15.56 3.30 5.14
N ILE A 28 14.24 3.34 4.91
CA ILE A 28 13.60 2.70 3.76
C ILE A 28 14.10 3.30 2.45
N GLU A 29 14.21 4.63 2.35
CA GLU A 29 14.75 5.33 1.19
C GLU A 29 16.23 5.02 0.96
N TRP A 30 17.05 4.99 2.01
CA TRP A 30 18.49 4.71 1.90
C TRP A 30 18.78 3.28 1.45
N CYS A 31 17.91 2.35 1.76
CA CYS A 31 18.01 0.94 1.37
C CYS A 31 17.30 0.64 0.03
N SER A 32 16.72 1.65 -0.61
CA SER A 32 16.07 1.55 -1.91
C SER A 32 16.78 2.44 -2.93
N PRO A 33 17.01 1.98 -4.16
CA PRO A 33 17.56 2.82 -5.23
C PRO A 33 16.64 3.98 -5.63
N LEU A 34 15.39 3.96 -5.19
CA LEU A 34 14.38 5.00 -5.47
C LEU A 34 13.81 5.60 -4.19
N PRO A 35 13.46 6.89 -4.20
CA PRO A 35 13.03 7.66 -3.03
C PRO A 35 11.57 7.39 -2.63
N TYR A 36 11.07 6.16 -2.76
CA TYR A 36 9.70 5.81 -2.40
C TYR A 36 9.64 5.33 -0.95
N SER A 37 8.91 6.08 -0.12
CA SER A 37 8.87 5.88 1.34
C SER A 37 7.57 5.25 1.85
N HIS A 38 6.48 5.29 1.05
CA HIS A 38 5.18 4.79 1.45
C HIS A 38 4.36 4.33 0.25
N CYS A 39 3.39 3.44 0.49
CA CYS A 39 2.42 3.00 -0.51
C CYS A 39 1.09 2.59 0.13
N GLY A 40 0.04 2.60 -0.68
CA GLY A 40 -1.31 2.20 -0.28
C GLY A 40 -2.14 1.81 -1.51
N ILE A 41 -3.38 1.48 -1.26
CA ILE A 41 -4.37 1.08 -2.28
C ILE A 41 -5.38 2.21 -2.45
N TYR A 42 -5.58 2.65 -3.68
CA TYR A 42 -6.63 3.62 -4.01
C TYR A 42 -8.01 2.98 -3.89
N LEU A 43 -8.93 3.70 -3.29
CA LEU A 43 -10.33 3.33 -3.19
C LEU A 43 -11.21 4.45 -3.76
N LYS A 44 -12.17 4.08 -4.60
CA LYS A 44 -13.18 4.99 -5.12
C LYS A 44 -14.56 4.54 -4.65
N ASP A 45 -15.28 5.42 -3.97
CA ASP A 45 -16.62 5.15 -3.43
C ASP A 45 -16.70 3.77 -2.76
N PRO A 46 -15.78 3.45 -1.82
CA PRO A 46 -15.68 2.08 -1.30
C PRO A 46 -16.96 1.67 -0.58
N ASN A 47 -17.54 0.57 -1.04
CA ASN A 47 -18.72 -0.05 -0.46
C ASN A 47 -18.49 -1.57 -0.38
N PHE A 48 -17.82 -2.02 0.68
CA PHE A 48 -17.55 -3.43 0.92
C PHE A 48 -17.39 -3.72 2.41
N SER A 49 -17.89 -4.87 2.86
CA SER A 49 -17.82 -5.29 4.27
C SER A 49 -18.42 -4.25 5.22
N TYR A 50 -17.61 -3.58 6.03
CA TYR A 50 -18.03 -2.55 7.00
C TYR A 50 -17.86 -1.12 6.44
N VAL A 51 -17.31 -0.97 5.24
CA VAL A 51 -17.00 0.32 4.63
C VAL A 51 -18.11 0.74 3.70
N ASP A 52 -18.69 1.92 3.94
CA ASP A 52 -19.64 2.59 3.03
C ASP A 52 -19.28 4.08 3.01
N LEU A 53 -18.38 4.46 2.09
CA LEU A 53 -17.86 5.80 1.98
C LEU A 53 -18.06 6.33 0.54
N LYS A 54 -18.13 7.67 0.41
CA LYS A 54 -18.22 8.36 -0.89
C LYS A 54 -17.00 9.23 -1.11
N GLY A 55 -16.41 9.13 -2.30
CA GLY A 55 -15.23 9.87 -2.69
C GLY A 55 -13.99 8.99 -2.90
N GLU A 56 -12.83 9.61 -2.80
CA GLU A 56 -11.53 8.98 -3.08
C GLU A 56 -10.71 8.85 -1.82
N TYR A 57 -10.19 7.65 -1.59
CA TYR A 57 -9.47 7.30 -0.36
C TYR A 57 -8.22 6.50 -0.68
N ILE A 58 -7.37 6.38 0.33
CA ILE A 58 -6.22 5.46 0.34
C ILE A 58 -6.42 4.48 1.49
N TRP A 59 -6.38 3.21 1.18
CA TRP A 59 -6.34 2.12 2.15
C TRP A 59 -4.88 1.75 2.38
N GLU A 60 -4.42 1.87 3.60
CA GLU A 60 -3.00 1.82 3.91
C GLU A 60 -2.72 1.28 5.31
N SER A 61 -1.48 0.87 5.55
CA SER A 61 -0.95 0.71 6.90
C SER A 61 -0.02 1.87 7.20
N VAL A 62 -0.32 2.66 8.23
CA VAL A 62 0.41 3.90 8.51
C VAL A 62 0.42 4.25 10.00
N ILE A 63 1.48 4.95 10.43
CA ILE A 63 1.57 5.60 11.74
C ILE A 63 1.38 7.10 11.57
N ASN A 64 0.19 7.59 11.85
CA ASN A 64 -0.10 9.03 11.93
C ASN A 64 -1.31 9.28 12.84
N ASP A 65 -1.47 10.52 13.32
CA ASP A 65 -2.53 10.89 14.26
C ASP A 65 -3.90 11.14 13.63
N LYS A 66 -4.06 10.84 12.34
CA LYS A 66 -5.30 11.06 11.62
C LYS A 66 -6.29 9.94 11.91
N PRO A 67 -7.59 10.25 12.03
CA PRO A 67 -8.61 9.24 12.24
C PRO A 67 -8.79 8.38 10.98
N ASP A 68 -9.24 7.15 11.18
CA ASP A 68 -9.70 6.27 10.11
C ASP A 68 -11.06 6.78 9.59
N ALA A 69 -11.20 6.91 8.28
CA ALA A 69 -12.47 7.34 7.68
C ALA A 69 -13.61 6.33 7.89
N GLU A 70 -13.29 5.05 8.17
CA GLU A 70 -14.28 4.00 8.41
C GLU A 70 -15.06 4.21 9.71
N ASP A 71 -14.39 4.57 10.82
CA ASP A 71 -15.01 4.63 12.14
C ASP A 71 -14.66 5.88 12.94
N ASN A 72 -13.94 6.83 12.32
CA ASN A 72 -13.49 8.08 12.92
C ASN A 72 -12.59 7.91 14.15
N LYS A 73 -11.93 6.76 14.31
CA LYS A 73 -11.00 6.48 15.42
C LYS A 73 -9.55 6.67 15.00
N LYS A 74 -8.73 7.18 15.90
CA LYS A 74 -7.27 7.20 15.71
C LYS A 74 -6.72 5.79 15.84
N LYS A 75 -6.02 5.34 14.81
CA LYS A 75 -5.40 4.01 14.74
C LYS A 75 -3.98 4.13 14.17
N TYR A 76 -3.10 3.27 14.64
CA TYR A 76 -1.77 3.05 14.06
C TYR A 76 -1.74 1.67 13.42
N GLY A 77 -1.75 1.64 12.10
CA GLY A 77 -1.87 0.42 11.29
C GLY A 77 -2.81 0.59 10.12
N ILE A 78 -3.61 -0.44 9.86
CA ILE A 78 -4.55 -0.46 8.73
C ILE A 78 -5.68 0.53 8.96
N LYS A 79 -5.84 1.45 8.00
CA LYS A 79 -6.94 2.43 7.97
C LYS A 79 -7.21 2.97 6.58
N ILE A 80 -8.29 3.70 6.46
CA ILE A 80 -8.73 4.39 5.25
C ILE A 80 -8.59 5.90 5.48
N THR A 81 -7.81 6.56 4.63
CA THR A 81 -7.52 8.00 4.71
C THR A 81 -8.05 8.69 3.45
N PRO A 82 -8.76 9.85 3.54
CA PRO A 82 -9.15 10.59 2.35
C PRO A 82 -7.94 10.98 1.49
N LEU A 83 -8.00 10.71 0.17
CA LEU A 83 -6.91 11.05 -0.76
C LEU A 83 -6.64 12.56 -0.76
N GLN A 84 -7.70 13.38 -0.69
CA GLN A 84 -7.57 14.84 -0.69
C GLN A 84 -6.69 15.35 0.45
N GLU A 85 -6.72 14.68 1.59
CA GLU A 85 -5.88 15.04 2.74
C GLU A 85 -4.39 14.91 2.44
N TYR A 86 -4.01 13.89 1.67
CA TYR A 86 -2.64 13.74 1.17
C TYR A 86 -2.32 14.75 0.07
N ILE A 87 -3.24 14.99 -0.86
CA ILE A 87 -3.05 16.00 -1.90
C ILE A 87 -2.75 17.38 -1.28
N ASP A 88 -3.46 17.75 -0.22
CA ASP A 88 -3.31 19.06 0.41
C ASP A 88 -2.04 19.17 1.29
N ASN A 89 -1.74 18.12 2.06
CA ASN A 89 -0.81 18.23 3.20
C ASN A 89 0.48 17.43 3.05
N TYR A 90 0.59 16.48 2.11
CA TYR A 90 1.80 15.67 1.99
C TYR A 90 2.97 16.47 1.44
N ASN A 91 4.11 16.41 2.12
CA ASN A 91 5.34 17.07 1.66
C ASN A 91 6.14 16.12 0.77
N GLY A 92 5.81 16.10 -0.51
CA GLY A 92 6.43 15.23 -1.49
C GLY A 92 5.52 14.94 -2.67
N SER A 93 5.93 14.04 -3.54
CA SER A 93 5.14 13.62 -4.68
C SER A 93 4.29 12.38 -4.37
N ILE A 94 3.12 12.35 -4.99
CA ILE A 94 2.16 11.24 -4.92
C ILE A 94 1.93 10.77 -6.35
N SER A 95 2.06 9.49 -6.57
CA SER A 95 1.87 8.86 -7.87
C SER A 95 0.93 7.68 -7.76
N ILE A 96 0.31 7.31 -8.88
CA ILE A 96 -0.59 6.17 -8.95
C ILE A 96 -0.27 5.29 -10.17
N ARG A 97 -0.51 4.00 -10.03
CA ARG A 97 -0.41 3.00 -11.10
C ARG A 97 -1.66 2.16 -11.13
N LYS A 98 -2.22 1.99 -12.34
CA LYS A 98 -3.40 1.14 -12.54
C LYS A 98 -3.01 -0.32 -12.58
N ILE A 99 -3.83 -1.17 -11.97
CA ILE A 99 -3.75 -2.62 -12.16
C ILE A 99 -4.46 -2.97 -13.46
N LEU A 100 -3.77 -3.69 -14.33
CA LEU A 100 -4.28 -4.14 -15.61
C LEU A 100 -4.33 -5.67 -15.67
N TYR A 101 -5.34 -6.21 -16.32
CA TYR A 101 -5.44 -7.61 -16.73
C TYR A 101 -5.71 -7.66 -18.24
N ASP A 102 -4.85 -8.36 -18.98
CA ASP A 102 -4.85 -8.38 -20.46
C ASP A 102 -4.93 -6.97 -21.07
N ASN A 103 -4.09 -6.05 -20.53
CA ASN A 103 -3.99 -4.64 -20.91
C ASN A 103 -5.26 -3.80 -20.72
N LYS A 104 -6.23 -4.29 -19.94
CA LYS A 104 -7.45 -3.55 -19.57
C LYS A 104 -7.46 -3.27 -18.06
N PRO A 105 -8.08 -2.16 -17.61
CA PRO A 105 -8.25 -1.90 -16.18
C PRO A 105 -8.89 -3.10 -15.48
N PHE A 106 -8.24 -3.58 -14.42
CA PHE A 106 -8.74 -4.72 -13.65
C PHE A 106 -9.77 -4.25 -12.63
N ILE A 107 -10.96 -4.81 -12.69
CA ILE A 107 -12.02 -4.55 -11.71
C ILE A 107 -12.01 -5.68 -10.69
N ILE A 108 -11.73 -5.34 -9.46
CA ILE A 108 -11.61 -6.31 -8.38
C ILE A 108 -13.00 -6.73 -7.93
N PRO A 109 -13.29 -8.05 -7.85
CA PRO A 109 -14.55 -8.54 -7.30
C PRO A 109 -14.74 -8.12 -5.83
N GLU A 110 -15.97 -7.74 -5.47
CA GLU A 110 -16.31 -7.23 -4.13
C GLU A 110 -16.05 -8.26 -3.02
N ASP A 111 -16.27 -9.53 -3.29
CA ASP A 111 -15.99 -10.63 -2.37
C ASP A 111 -14.51 -10.69 -1.97
N LYS A 112 -13.59 -10.41 -2.91
CA LYS A 112 -12.16 -10.32 -2.64
C LYS A 112 -11.82 -9.11 -1.79
N LEU A 113 -12.41 -7.94 -2.07
CA LEU A 113 -12.23 -6.74 -1.23
C LEU A 113 -12.73 -7.00 0.19
N SER A 114 -13.90 -7.59 0.33
CA SER A 114 -14.49 -7.95 1.61
C SER A 114 -13.66 -8.98 2.38
N LEU A 115 -13.07 -9.97 1.69
CA LEU A 115 -12.17 -10.94 2.30
C LEU A 115 -10.90 -10.27 2.84
N VAL A 116 -10.30 -9.37 2.06
CA VAL A 116 -9.13 -8.61 2.51
C VAL A 116 -9.50 -7.78 3.74
N GLN A 117 -10.60 -7.00 3.68
CA GLN A 117 -11.04 -6.15 4.79
C GLN A 117 -11.24 -6.95 6.09
N LYS A 118 -11.93 -8.09 6.02
CA LYS A 118 -12.11 -8.96 7.19
C LYS A 118 -10.80 -9.46 7.79
N THR A 119 -9.79 -9.66 6.96
CA THR A 119 -8.48 -10.14 7.42
C THR A 119 -7.67 -9.03 8.06
N VAL A 120 -7.70 -7.81 7.48
CA VAL A 120 -6.79 -6.72 7.87
C VAL A 120 -7.43 -5.69 8.80
N HIS A 121 -8.75 -5.75 9.00
CA HIS A 121 -9.51 -4.80 9.83
C HIS A 121 -8.88 -4.64 11.22
N ASN A 122 -8.60 -3.40 11.58
CA ASN A 122 -7.96 -3.03 12.86
C ASN A 122 -6.60 -3.68 13.14
N LYS A 123 -5.91 -4.21 12.12
CA LYS A 123 -4.55 -4.73 12.33
C LYS A 123 -3.58 -3.59 12.59
N PRO A 124 -2.68 -3.74 13.61
CA PRO A 124 -1.72 -2.72 13.95
C PRO A 124 -0.62 -2.58 12.89
N TYR A 125 0.09 -1.46 12.95
CA TYR A 125 1.32 -1.27 12.20
C TYR A 125 2.41 -2.20 12.75
N ASP A 126 3.18 -2.79 11.86
CA ASP A 126 4.33 -3.58 12.25
C ASP A 126 5.51 -2.66 12.60
N ILE A 127 5.86 -2.64 13.89
CA ILE A 127 6.96 -1.86 14.44
C ILE A 127 8.14 -2.75 14.87
N ASP A 128 8.17 -4.04 14.50
CA ASP A 128 9.24 -4.94 14.90
C ASP A 128 10.53 -4.63 14.13
N PRO A 129 11.59 -4.15 14.82
CA PRO A 129 12.87 -3.84 14.18
C PRO A 129 13.54 -5.06 13.52
N ALA A 130 13.26 -6.27 14.02
CA ALA A 130 13.82 -7.50 13.45
C ALA A 130 13.23 -7.81 12.08
N ASP A 131 11.95 -7.56 11.88
CA ASP A 131 11.28 -7.74 10.59
C ASP A 131 11.81 -6.72 9.57
N TRP A 132 12.06 -5.50 9.98
CA TRP A 132 12.69 -4.48 9.14
C TRP A 132 14.13 -4.82 8.74
N MET A 133 14.92 -5.33 9.69
CA MET A 133 16.28 -5.76 9.37
C MET A 133 16.32 -6.93 8.39
N ARG A 134 15.38 -7.85 8.44
CA ARG A 134 15.24 -8.95 7.48
C ARG A 134 14.92 -8.44 6.08
N GLU A 135 13.99 -7.47 5.99
CA GLU A 135 13.68 -6.81 4.73
C GLU A 135 14.92 -6.15 4.12
N LEU A 136 15.65 -5.36 4.92
CA LEU A 136 16.87 -4.68 4.49
C LEU A 136 17.93 -5.64 3.96
N LEU A 137 18.12 -6.78 4.62
CA LEU A 137 19.13 -7.78 4.29
C LEU A 137 18.63 -8.77 3.22
N LYS A 138 17.39 -8.63 2.71
CA LYS A 138 16.73 -9.60 1.81
C LYS A 138 16.78 -11.04 2.37
N CYS A 139 16.81 -11.18 3.70
CA CYS A 139 16.74 -12.47 4.36
C CYS A 139 15.29 -12.97 4.32
N LYS A 140 15.12 -14.28 4.08
CA LYS A 140 13.78 -14.89 4.20
C LYS A 140 13.26 -14.70 5.63
N ASP A 141 12.02 -14.27 5.74
CA ASP A 141 11.33 -14.25 7.02
C ASP A 141 11.17 -15.70 7.52
N PRO A 142 11.64 -16.04 8.74
CA PRO A 142 11.43 -17.37 9.32
C PRO A 142 9.95 -17.69 9.59
N GLU A 143 9.11 -16.67 9.72
CA GLU A 143 7.67 -16.77 9.86
C GLU A 143 6.97 -15.88 8.81
N PRO A 144 7.12 -16.18 7.52
CA PRO A 144 6.63 -15.32 6.46
C PRO A 144 5.09 -15.23 6.49
N GLN A 145 4.59 -14.06 6.03
CA GLN A 145 3.16 -13.87 5.78
C GLN A 145 2.26 -13.88 7.03
N LYS A 146 2.75 -13.35 8.15
CA LYS A 146 1.89 -13.05 9.30
C LYS A 146 0.86 -11.99 8.93
N THR A 147 -0.39 -12.23 9.32
CA THR A 147 -1.52 -11.31 9.08
C THR A 147 -2.02 -10.65 10.34
N ASP A 148 -1.23 -10.64 11.40
CA ASP A 148 -1.55 -9.99 12.67
C ASP A 148 -1.15 -8.51 12.71
N ARG A 149 -0.21 -8.10 11.86
CA ARG A 149 0.31 -6.73 11.71
C ARG A 149 0.85 -6.50 10.30
N PHE A 150 0.95 -5.25 9.87
CA PHE A 150 1.44 -4.90 8.55
C PHE A 150 2.19 -3.57 8.57
N TRP A 151 3.32 -3.48 7.87
CA TRP A 151 3.81 -2.20 7.36
C TRP A 151 3.16 -1.89 6.00
N CYS A 152 3.42 -0.70 5.43
CA CYS A 152 2.72 -0.22 4.24
C CYS A 152 2.85 -1.17 3.03
N SER A 153 4.07 -1.55 2.68
CA SER A 153 4.32 -2.39 1.50
C SER A 153 3.93 -3.86 1.70
N ALA A 154 4.01 -4.39 2.92
CA ALA A 154 3.49 -5.72 3.24
C ALA A 154 1.97 -5.77 3.07
N PHE A 155 1.26 -4.74 3.51
CA PHE A 155 -0.19 -4.65 3.28
C PHE A 155 -0.54 -4.64 1.79
N VAL A 156 0.14 -3.79 0.98
CA VAL A 156 -0.08 -3.75 -0.47
C VAL A 156 0.25 -5.10 -1.11
N GLY A 157 1.36 -5.73 -0.74
CA GLY A 157 1.74 -7.05 -1.25
C GLY A 157 0.74 -8.14 -0.87
N PHE A 158 0.25 -8.15 0.37
CA PHE A 158 -0.83 -9.05 0.81
C PHE A 158 -2.08 -8.85 -0.03
N PHE A 159 -2.54 -7.59 -0.18
CA PHE A 159 -3.68 -7.25 -1.01
C PHE A 159 -3.54 -7.78 -2.44
N LEU A 160 -2.42 -7.49 -3.10
CA LEU A 160 -2.14 -7.93 -4.47
C LEU A 160 -2.10 -9.46 -4.62
N THR A 161 -1.64 -10.17 -3.59
CA THR A 161 -1.67 -11.64 -3.57
C THR A 161 -3.11 -12.15 -3.45
N LYS A 162 -3.93 -11.55 -2.59
CA LYS A 162 -5.33 -11.97 -2.38
C LYS A 162 -6.23 -11.70 -3.58
N ILE A 163 -6.01 -10.61 -4.31
CA ILE A 163 -6.75 -10.36 -5.56
C ILE A 163 -6.26 -11.22 -6.74
N GLY A 164 -5.11 -11.89 -6.60
CA GLY A 164 -4.54 -12.75 -7.63
C GLY A 164 -3.60 -12.03 -8.60
N PHE A 165 -3.19 -10.80 -8.32
CA PHE A 165 -2.18 -10.08 -9.10
C PHE A 165 -0.79 -10.69 -8.91
N LEU A 166 -0.36 -10.88 -7.67
CA LEU A 166 0.89 -11.56 -7.34
C LEU A 166 0.70 -13.07 -7.24
N ASN A 167 1.76 -13.80 -7.54
CA ASN A 167 1.80 -15.24 -7.34
C ASN A 167 1.66 -15.56 -5.84
N SER A 168 0.92 -16.61 -5.50
CA SER A 168 0.70 -17.07 -4.12
C SER A 168 1.99 -17.48 -3.38
N GLN A 169 3.06 -17.75 -4.12
CA GLN A 169 4.40 -18.04 -3.56
C GLN A 169 5.24 -16.78 -3.32
N THR A 170 4.70 -15.59 -3.62
CA THR A 170 5.39 -14.33 -3.35
C THR A 170 5.44 -14.10 -1.85
N ASP A 171 6.65 -13.93 -1.32
CA ASP A 171 6.82 -13.45 0.04
C ASP A 171 6.53 -11.93 0.08
N TRP A 172 5.26 -11.62 0.34
CA TRP A 172 4.79 -10.24 0.36
C TRP A 172 5.26 -9.48 1.61
N SER A 173 5.69 -10.19 2.66
CA SER A 173 6.14 -9.58 3.91
C SER A 173 7.43 -8.78 3.76
N ILE A 174 8.25 -9.09 2.75
CA ILE A 174 9.53 -8.42 2.47
C ILE A 174 9.52 -7.46 1.27
N LEU A 175 8.35 -7.15 0.72
CA LEU A 175 8.25 -6.20 -0.39
C LEU A 175 8.49 -4.77 0.09
N LYS A 176 9.21 -3.99 -0.73
CA LYS A 176 9.49 -2.56 -0.50
C LYS A 176 8.54 -1.68 -1.31
N PRO A 177 8.29 -0.43 -0.89
CA PRO A 177 7.46 0.50 -1.68
C PRO A 177 7.95 0.68 -3.12
N CYS A 178 9.27 0.69 -3.35
CA CYS A 178 9.87 0.81 -4.68
C CYS A 178 9.53 -0.38 -5.61
N ALA A 179 9.25 -1.58 -5.08
CA ALA A 179 8.86 -2.73 -5.89
C ALA A 179 7.57 -2.47 -6.69
N PHE A 180 6.70 -1.59 -6.22
CA PHE A 180 5.48 -1.22 -6.92
C PHE A 180 5.70 -0.10 -7.95
N ALA A 181 6.81 0.60 -7.88
CA ALA A 181 7.25 1.58 -8.88
C ALA A 181 8.08 0.91 -9.97
N GLU A 182 9.05 0.07 -9.58
CA GLU A 182 9.86 -0.77 -10.46
C GLU A 182 9.28 -2.20 -10.45
N THR A 183 8.68 -2.61 -11.53
CA THR A 183 7.89 -3.86 -11.55
C THR A 183 8.66 -5.11 -11.98
N ASP A 184 9.93 -5.00 -12.24
CA ASP A 184 10.72 -6.10 -12.82
C ASP A 184 10.89 -7.27 -11.84
N ASP A 185 10.94 -6.97 -10.54
CA ASP A 185 11.09 -7.97 -9.48
C ASP A 185 9.74 -8.55 -8.99
N LEU A 186 8.60 -7.99 -9.41
CA LEU A 186 7.30 -8.48 -8.97
C LEU A 186 6.90 -9.76 -9.70
N LYS A 187 6.74 -10.85 -8.96
CA LYS A 187 6.25 -12.14 -9.47
C LYS A 187 4.75 -12.09 -9.76
N LYS A 188 4.38 -11.43 -10.85
CA LYS A 188 2.98 -11.28 -11.30
C LYS A 188 2.45 -12.58 -11.89
N ASN A 189 1.16 -12.85 -11.68
CA ASN A 189 0.47 -13.89 -12.41
C ASN A 189 0.29 -13.52 -13.89
N LYS A 190 0.12 -14.52 -14.74
CA LYS A 190 -0.05 -14.33 -16.19
C LYS A 190 -1.25 -13.41 -16.47
N GLY A 191 -1.08 -12.50 -17.40
CA GLY A 191 -2.09 -11.52 -17.81
C GLY A 191 -2.07 -10.22 -16.99
N TYR A 192 -1.49 -10.21 -15.81
CA TYR A 192 -1.43 -9.00 -14.98
C TYR A 192 -0.24 -8.11 -15.31
N SER A 193 -0.48 -6.81 -15.29
CA SER A 193 0.55 -5.77 -15.43
C SER A 193 0.16 -4.50 -14.65
N LEU A 194 1.11 -3.59 -14.49
CA LEU A 194 0.86 -2.24 -13.99
C LEU A 194 1.02 -1.25 -15.14
N SER A 195 0.19 -0.19 -15.13
CA SER A 195 0.34 0.93 -16.06
C SER A 195 1.66 1.69 -15.81
N ASP A 196 1.98 2.66 -16.66
CA ASP A 196 2.97 3.68 -16.34
C ASP A 196 2.57 4.46 -15.08
N ILE A 197 3.59 5.05 -14.43
CA ILE A 197 3.40 5.90 -13.26
C ILE A 197 2.76 7.21 -13.70
N VAL A 198 1.65 7.58 -13.05
CA VAL A 198 1.01 8.89 -13.22
C VAL A 198 1.16 9.70 -11.94
N VAL A 199 1.68 10.91 -12.06
CA VAL A 199 1.89 11.82 -10.92
C VAL A 199 0.59 12.55 -10.60
N LEU A 200 0.06 12.38 -9.39
CA LEU A 200 -1.13 13.08 -8.87
C LEU A 200 -0.74 14.41 -8.21
N LYS A 201 0.40 14.43 -7.52
CA LYS A 201 0.97 15.59 -6.83
C LYS A 201 2.48 15.59 -7.00
N LYS A 202 3.05 16.80 -7.29
CA LYS A 202 4.51 17.03 -7.40
C LYS A 202 5.06 17.65 -6.12
#